data_47e480cb9ed891741914efb525d0fb8b
#
_entry.id   47e480cb9ed891741914efb525d0fb8b
#
_cell.length_a   1.000
_cell.length_b   1.000
_cell.length_c   1.000
_cell.angle_alpha   90.00
_cell.angle_beta   90.00
_cell.angle_gamma   90.00
#
_symmetry.space_group_name_H-M   'P 1'
#
loop_
_entity.id
_entity.type
_entity.pdbx_description
1 polymer ?
#
loop_
_entity_poly.entity_id
_entity_poly.type
_entity_poly.pdbx_seq_one_letter_code
_entity_poly.pdbx_strand_id
1 'polypeptide(L)'
;IKSQNIKMIMMWPDVSETCGIPQIRAFKDHANLHICWGSENNVPEDVHAQIMWLWAPQDEKLYYPTDPENQDIAVSFLGSMRYKERQDYAKFLLEKRNDVLIDGGQRENRLGAHEYADIMRRSKISLNFPWSPFGFDQCKGRVWEILASRSLLFERKNIATERHLKSGYHYVQYTDKEDLLEKINFYLDNDEERLRISTNGYEEYKENRNSTVFWKTVLGSL
;
A
#
# COMPACT_ATOMS: atom_id res chain seq x y z
N ILE A 1 -17.52 -19.25 -22.47
CA ILE A 1 -17.22 -19.18 -21.03
C ILE A 1 -18.47 -19.55 -20.24
N LYS A 2 -19.63 -18.89 -20.45
CA LYS A 2 -20.91 -19.21 -19.74
C LYS A 2 -21.35 -20.66 -19.93
N SER A 3 -21.13 -21.25 -21.12
CA SER A 3 -21.51 -22.64 -21.44
C SER A 3 -20.70 -23.69 -20.67
N GLN A 4 -19.54 -23.32 -20.11
CA GLN A 4 -18.63 -24.20 -19.37
C GLN A 4 -18.70 -23.99 -17.86
N ASN A 5 -19.65 -23.17 -17.37
CA ASN A 5 -19.76 -22.79 -15.94
C ASN A 5 -18.47 -22.20 -15.33
N ILE A 6 -17.66 -21.54 -16.16
CA ILE A 6 -16.43 -20.89 -15.71
C ILE A 6 -16.79 -19.54 -15.08
N LYS A 7 -16.30 -19.32 -13.84
CA LYS A 7 -16.46 -18.06 -13.14
C LYS A 7 -15.38 -17.06 -13.59
N MET A 8 -15.78 -15.84 -13.93
CA MET A 8 -14.88 -14.75 -14.32
C MET A 8 -14.78 -13.72 -13.20
N ILE A 9 -13.57 -13.48 -12.73
CA ILE A 9 -13.24 -12.43 -11.75
C ILE A 9 -12.41 -11.37 -12.48
N MET A 10 -12.78 -10.11 -12.36
CA MET A 10 -12.02 -9.00 -12.89
C MET A 10 -11.46 -8.17 -11.75
N MET A 11 -10.15 -7.88 -11.81
CA MET A 11 -9.41 -7.19 -10.77
C MET A 11 -8.94 -5.82 -11.27
N TRP A 12 -9.20 -4.78 -10.50
CA TRP A 12 -8.94 -3.40 -10.84
C TRP A 12 -8.07 -2.74 -9.74
N PRO A 13 -6.79 -2.45 -10.03
CA PRO A 13 -5.95 -1.74 -9.06
C PRO A 13 -6.41 -0.29 -8.82
N ASP A 14 -6.96 0.32 -9.88
CA ASP A 14 -7.52 1.68 -9.85
C ASP A 14 -8.82 1.73 -10.65
N VAL A 15 -9.76 2.54 -10.17
CA VAL A 15 -11.04 2.80 -10.85
C VAL A 15 -11.23 4.32 -10.95
N SER A 16 -11.39 4.81 -12.18
CA SER A 16 -11.63 6.22 -12.50
C SER A 16 -12.44 6.33 -13.80
N GLU A 17 -12.88 7.52 -14.15
CA GLU A 17 -13.58 7.80 -15.40
C GLU A 17 -12.84 7.32 -16.66
N THR A 18 -11.50 7.34 -16.63
CA THR A 18 -10.64 6.92 -17.75
C THR A 18 -10.11 5.50 -17.61
N CYS A 19 -10.28 4.86 -16.46
CA CYS A 19 -9.76 3.53 -16.18
C CYS A 19 -10.71 2.78 -15.25
N GLY A 20 -11.11 1.59 -15.63
CA GLY A 20 -11.94 0.70 -14.85
C GLY A 20 -13.44 0.95 -15.00
N ILE A 21 -13.96 2.18 -14.82
CA ILE A 21 -15.39 2.48 -14.90
C ILE A 21 -16.01 2.04 -16.25
N PRO A 22 -15.49 2.44 -17.42
CA PRO A 22 -16.07 1.99 -18.69
C PRO A 22 -16.03 0.48 -18.86
N GLN A 23 -14.94 -0.16 -18.42
CA GLN A 23 -14.77 -1.61 -18.53
C GLN A 23 -15.72 -2.37 -17.59
N ILE A 24 -15.89 -1.90 -16.34
CA ILE A 24 -16.83 -2.51 -15.39
C ILE A 24 -18.24 -2.46 -15.97
N ARG A 25 -18.67 -1.32 -16.51
CA ARG A 25 -19.97 -1.19 -17.18
C ARG A 25 -20.11 -2.12 -18.39
N ALA A 26 -19.04 -2.24 -19.21
CA ALA A 26 -19.04 -3.11 -20.37
C ALA A 26 -19.09 -4.60 -20.01
N PHE A 27 -18.50 -5.00 -18.90
CA PHE A 27 -18.41 -6.40 -18.48
C PHE A 27 -19.37 -6.81 -17.37
N LYS A 28 -20.30 -5.92 -16.97
CA LYS A 28 -21.25 -6.20 -15.86
C LYS A 28 -22.03 -7.52 -16.00
N ASP A 29 -22.40 -7.90 -17.24
CA ASP A 29 -23.15 -9.12 -17.51
C ASP A 29 -22.26 -10.32 -17.83
N HIS A 30 -20.94 -10.13 -17.88
CA HIS A 30 -19.97 -11.17 -18.25
C HIS A 30 -19.10 -11.60 -17.09
N ALA A 31 -18.71 -10.68 -16.21
CA ALA A 31 -17.97 -11.01 -15.00
C ALA A 31 -18.92 -11.47 -13.89
N ASN A 32 -18.48 -12.43 -13.10
CA ASN A 32 -19.17 -12.86 -11.89
C ASN A 32 -18.85 -11.93 -10.71
N LEU A 33 -17.68 -11.33 -10.73
CA LEU A 33 -17.22 -10.46 -9.67
C LEU A 33 -16.21 -9.43 -10.21
N HIS A 34 -16.37 -8.18 -9.80
CA HIS A 34 -15.37 -7.12 -9.96
C HIS A 34 -14.75 -6.83 -8.59
N ILE A 35 -13.43 -6.83 -8.51
CA ILE A 35 -12.68 -6.52 -7.27
C ILE A 35 -11.84 -5.28 -7.51
N CYS A 36 -11.85 -4.35 -6.56
CA CYS A 36 -10.98 -3.18 -6.58
C CYS A 36 -10.33 -2.96 -5.20
N TRP A 37 -9.06 -2.51 -5.20
CA TRP A 37 -8.33 -2.09 -3.99
C TRP A 37 -7.84 -0.65 -4.05
N GLY A 38 -8.32 0.14 -5.01
CA GLY A 38 -8.01 1.56 -5.13
C GLY A 38 -8.83 2.44 -4.19
N SER A 39 -9.28 3.58 -4.68
CA SER A 39 -10.14 4.50 -3.94
C SER A 39 -11.59 4.33 -4.37
N GLU A 40 -12.49 4.35 -3.39
CA GLU A 40 -13.94 4.41 -3.63
C GLU A 40 -14.41 5.83 -4.00
N ASN A 41 -13.53 6.83 -3.89
CA ASN A 41 -13.88 8.22 -4.16
C ASN A 41 -14.19 8.44 -5.64
N ASN A 42 -15.26 9.18 -5.92
CA ASN A 42 -15.71 9.55 -7.27
C ASN A 42 -16.08 8.36 -8.17
N VAL A 43 -16.43 7.22 -7.59
CA VAL A 43 -16.98 6.09 -8.34
C VAL A 43 -18.50 6.23 -8.38
N PRO A 44 -19.13 6.25 -9.58
CA PRO A 44 -20.57 6.31 -9.70
C PRO A 44 -21.26 5.15 -8.98
N GLU A 45 -22.43 5.39 -8.40
CA GLU A 45 -23.16 4.41 -7.58
C GLU A 45 -23.47 3.11 -8.35
N ASP A 46 -23.82 3.22 -9.63
CA ASP A 46 -24.08 2.07 -10.50
C ASP A 46 -22.86 1.16 -10.70
N VAL A 47 -21.67 1.73 -10.64
CA VAL A 47 -20.38 1.00 -10.72
C VAL A 47 -19.94 0.54 -9.34
N HIS A 48 -20.05 1.40 -8.33
CA HIS A 48 -19.68 1.09 -6.96
C HIS A 48 -20.40 -0.15 -6.44
N ALA A 49 -21.70 -0.26 -6.72
CA ALA A 49 -22.53 -1.42 -6.32
C ALA A 49 -22.11 -2.75 -6.97
N GLN A 50 -21.31 -2.72 -8.04
CA GLN A 50 -20.81 -3.90 -8.74
C GLN A 50 -19.42 -4.34 -8.24
N ILE A 51 -18.77 -3.57 -7.37
CA ILE A 51 -17.38 -3.79 -6.95
C ILE A 51 -17.36 -4.34 -5.53
N MET A 52 -16.63 -5.43 -5.35
CA MET A 52 -16.13 -5.84 -4.04
C MET A 52 -14.84 -5.07 -3.73
N TRP A 53 -14.92 -4.19 -2.74
CA TRP A 53 -13.78 -3.38 -2.29
C TRP A 53 -12.96 -4.16 -1.29
N LEU A 54 -11.72 -4.47 -1.66
CA LEU A 54 -10.78 -5.25 -0.85
C LEU A 54 -9.42 -4.53 -0.80
N TRP A 55 -8.47 -5.15 -0.12
CA TRP A 55 -7.07 -4.75 -0.12
C TRP A 55 -6.31 -5.43 -1.26
N ALA A 56 -5.13 -4.93 -1.62
CA ALA A 56 -4.26 -5.59 -2.58
C ALA A 56 -3.61 -6.83 -1.91
N PRO A 57 -3.84 -8.05 -2.42
CA PRO A 57 -3.20 -9.25 -1.88
C PRO A 57 -1.70 -9.20 -2.17
N GLN A 58 -0.89 -9.66 -1.22
CA GLN A 58 0.57 -9.67 -1.34
C GLN A 58 1.11 -11.09 -1.47
N ASP A 59 2.27 -11.23 -2.09
CA ASP A 59 3.01 -12.51 -2.13
C ASP A 59 3.83 -12.67 -0.83
N GLU A 60 3.38 -13.55 0.05
CA GLU A 60 4.00 -13.82 1.35
C GLU A 60 5.37 -14.53 1.22
N LYS A 61 5.77 -14.96 0.02
CA LYS A 61 7.13 -15.42 -0.24
C LYS A 61 8.11 -14.27 -0.49
N LEU A 62 7.59 -13.09 -0.84
CA LEU A 62 8.38 -11.87 -1.04
C LEU A 62 8.32 -10.98 0.19
N TYR A 63 7.10 -10.74 0.72
CA TYR A 63 6.85 -9.85 1.83
C TYR A 63 6.58 -10.66 3.10
N TYR A 64 7.56 -10.69 3.98
CA TYR A 64 7.54 -11.39 5.27
C TYR A 64 8.43 -10.65 6.27
N PRO A 65 8.21 -10.78 7.58
CA PRO A 65 9.02 -10.08 8.58
C PRO A 65 10.45 -10.62 8.60
N THR A 66 11.40 -9.72 8.83
CA THR A 66 12.78 -10.08 9.23
C THR A 66 12.99 -9.76 10.70
N ASP A 67 14.05 -10.30 11.30
CA ASP A 67 14.42 -9.96 12.67
C ASP A 67 14.80 -8.48 12.77
N PRO A 68 14.43 -7.77 13.85
CA PRO A 68 14.70 -6.34 13.98
C PRO A 68 16.18 -5.97 13.85
N GLU A 69 17.09 -6.83 14.28
CA GLU A 69 18.54 -6.67 14.15
C GLU A 69 19.02 -6.68 12.69
N ASN A 70 18.25 -7.27 11.78
CA ASN A 70 18.54 -7.29 10.35
C ASN A 70 17.91 -6.10 9.60
N GLN A 71 17.20 -5.20 10.30
CA GLN A 71 16.68 -3.96 9.71
C GLN A 71 17.77 -2.90 9.73
N ASP A 72 18.65 -2.91 8.72
CA ASP A 72 19.80 -2.04 8.59
C ASP A 72 19.57 -0.75 7.78
N ILE A 73 18.38 -0.61 7.15
CA ILE A 73 17.96 0.59 6.43
C ILE A 73 17.07 1.44 7.36
N ALA A 74 17.52 2.65 7.69
CA ALA A 74 16.79 3.51 8.62
C ALA A 74 15.42 3.91 8.05
N VAL A 75 15.39 4.50 6.86
CA VAL A 75 14.17 4.96 6.19
C VAL A 75 14.22 4.63 4.71
N SER A 76 13.14 4.09 4.15
CA SER A 76 13.04 3.88 2.71
C SER A 76 11.75 4.45 2.10
N PHE A 77 11.85 4.88 0.84
CA PHE A 77 10.71 5.05 -0.05
C PHE A 77 11.00 4.38 -1.39
N LEU A 78 10.18 3.41 -1.76
CA LEU A 78 10.29 2.68 -3.01
C LEU A 78 9.08 2.99 -3.89
N GLY A 79 9.26 3.67 -5.02
CA GLY A 79 8.17 3.96 -5.92
C GLY A 79 8.41 5.14 -6.86
N SER A 80 7.57 5.27 -7.86
CA SER A 80 7.71 6.27 -8.93
C SER A 80 7.81 7.70 -8.39
N MET A 81 8.86 8.41 -8.80
CA MET A 81 9.14 9.81 -8.46
C MET A 81 8.57 10.81 -9.48
N ARG A 82 7.66 10.42 -10.36
CA ARG A 82 7.12 11.35 -11.37
C ARG A 82 6.14 12.39 -10.82
N TYR A 83 5.68 12.25 -9.58
CA TYR A 83 4.77 13.19 -8.94
C TYR A 83 5.52 14.24 -8.14
N LYS A 84 5.18 15.52 -8.36
CA LYS A 84 5.85 16.67 -7.71
C LYS A 84 5.86 16.55 -6.20
N GLU A 85 4.74 16.18 -5.59
CA GLU A 85 4.67 16.00 -4.13
C GLU A 85 5.74 15.05 -3.60
N ARG A 86 5.91 13.87 -4.25
CA ARG A 86 6.94 12.91 -3.84
C ARG A 86 8.34 13.46 -4.00
N GLN A 87 8.59 14.18 -5.09
CA GLN A 87 9.87 14.85 -5.32
C GLN A 87 10.17 15.88 -4.23
N ASP A 88 9.17 16.67 -3.83
CA ASP A 88 9.30 17.72 -2.82
C ASP A 88 9.59 17.12 -1.42
N TYR A 89 8.91 16.01 -1.05
CA TYR A 89 9.18 15.29 0.20
C TYR A 89 10.55 14.58 0.18
N ALA A 90 10.87 13.91 -0.92
CA ALA A 90 12.13 13.24 -1.09
C ALA A 90 13.33 14.21 -0.99
N LYS A 91 13.25 15.32 -1.72
CA LYS A 91 14.26 16.38 -1.66
C LYS A 91 14.44 16.91 -0.25
N PHE A 92 13.35 17.25 0.43
CA PHE A 92 13.40 17.72 1.82
C PHE A 92 14.06 16.72 2.75
N LEU A 93 13.71 15.44 2.67
CA LEU A 93 14.31 14.42 3.52
C LEU A 93 15.79 14.22 3.24
N LEU A 94 16.21 14.16 1.97
CA LEU A 94 17.62 14.00 1.58
C LEU A 94 18.48 15.21 1.96
N GLU A 95 17.90 16.42 2.06
CA GLU A 95 18.60 17.60 2.58
C GLU A 95 18.80 17.57 4.12
N LYS A 96 17.94 16.84 4.84
CA LYS A 96 17.94 16.80 6.31
C LYS A 96 18.58 15.54 6.89
N ARG A 97 18.65 14.45 6.11
CA ARG A 97 19.12 13.13 6.56
C ARG A 97 19.94 12.46 5.45
N ASN A 98 20.99 11.74 5.85
CA ASN A 98 21.86 10.98 4.95
C ASN A 98 21.59 9.46 4.97
N ASP A 99 20.63 9.00 5.78
CA ASP A 99 20.24 7.59 5.98
C ASP A 99 18.88 7.25 5.39
N VAL A 100 18.41 8.03 4.41
CA VAL A 100 17.16 7.80 3.69
C VAL A 100 17.45 7.21 2.31
N LEU A 101 16.91 6.02 2.05
CA LEU A 101 16.98 5.37 0.76
C LEU A 101 15.71 5.71 -0.05
N ILE A 102 15.90 6.36 -1.20
CA ILE A 102 14.80 6.66 -2.11
C ILE A 102 15.11 6.02 -3.45
N ASP A 103 14.28 5.05 -3.86
CA ASP A 103 14.31 4.50 -5.20
C ASP A 103 13.03 4.83 -5.95
N GLY A 104 13.17 5.70 -6.93
CA GLY A 104 12.10 6.17 -7.80
C GLY A 104 11.99 5.44 -9.13
N GLY A 105 12.77 4.41 -9.34
CA GLY A 105 12.97 3.59 -10.55
C GLY A 105 12.21 4.05 -11.80
N GLN A 106 12.89 4.60 -12.79
CA GLN A 106 12.33 4.76 -14.12
C GLN A 106 12.20 3.36 -14.78
N ARG A 107 11.37 3.22 -15.82
CA ARG A 107 11.04 1.92 -16.42
C ARG A 107 12.24 1.01 -16.71
N GLU A 108 13.39 1.59 -17.05
CA GLU A 108 14.61 0.88 -17.42
C GLU A 108 15.48 0.46 -16.23
N ASN A 109 15.32 1.11 -15.07
CA ASN A 109 16.10 0.87 -13.85
C ASN A 109 15.20 0.54 -12.64
N ARG A 110 14.15 -0.23 -12.86
CA ARG A 110 13.30 -0.69 -11.75
C ARG A 110 14.00 -1.81 -11.00
N LEU A 111 13.94 -1.74 -9.68
CA LEU A 111 14.29 -2.87 -8.81
C LEU A 111 13.53 -4.13 -9.24
N GLY A 112 14.18 -5.27 -9.21
CA GLY A 112 13.51 -6.55 -9.32
C GLY A 112 12.58 -6.78 -8.12
N ALA A 113 11.57 -7.62 -8.28
CA ALA A 113 10.59 -7.86 -7.21
C ALA A 113 11.24 -8.34 -5.90
N HIS A 114 12.25 -9.19 -5.98
CA HIS A 114 12.98 -9.69 -4.80
C HIS A 114 13.79 -8.58 -4.13
N GLU A 115 14.49 -7.75 -4.89
CA GLU A 115 15.29 -6.65 -4.39
C GLU A 115 14.41 -5.56 -3.73
N TYR A 116 13.30 -5.22 -4.38
CA TYR A 116 12.29 -4.31 -3.84
C TYR A 116 11.76 -4.80 -2.50
N ALA A 117 11.36 -6.07 -2.42
CA ALA A 117 10.86 -6.66 -1.19
C ALA A 117 11.94 -6.78 -0.11
N ASP A 118 13.19 -7.08 -0.50
CA ASP A 118 14.32 -7.16 0.42
C ASP A 118 14.60 -5.80 1.09
N ILE A 119 14.68 -4.73 0.33
CA ILE A 119 14.83 -3.37 0.87
C ILE A 119 13.70 -3.06 1.86
N MET A 120 12.47 -3.41 1.52
CA MET A 120 11.32 -3.16 2.40
C MET A 120 11.40 -3.93 3.72
N ARG A 121 11.79 -5.20 3.69
CA ARG A 121 11.98 -6.02 4.90
C ARG A 121 13.10 -5.50 5.80
N ARG A 122 14.17 -4.98 5.19
CA ARG A 122 15.33 -4.41 5.90
C ARG A 122 15.12 -2.97 6.38
N SER A 123 14.01 -2.34 6.00
CA SER A 123 13.72 -0.97 6.39
C SER A 123 13.08 -0.91 7.78
N LYS A 124 13.63 -0.09 8.67
CA LYS A 124 13.01 0.24 9.97
C LYS A 124 11.71 1.01 9.76
N ILE A 125 11.74 2.00 8.87
CA ILE A 125 10.61 2.85 8.48
C ILE A 125 10.46 2.82 6.97
N SER A 126 9.26 2.57 6.48
CA SER A 126 8.92 2.63 5.06
C SER A 126 7.84 3.69 4.81
N LEU A 127 8.14 4.61 3.89
CA LEU A 127 7.25 5.73 3.57
C LEU A 127 6.23 5.34 2.49
N ASN A 128 4.99 5.80 2.64
CA ASN A 128 4.00 5.78 1.58
C ASN A 128 3.43 7.18 1.33
N PHE A 129 3.33 7.52 0.04
CA PHE A 129 2.68 8.75 -0.42
C PHE A 129 1.39 8.36 -1.14
N PRO A 130 0.22 8.61 -0.53
CA PRO A 130 -1.08 8.11 -1.00
C PRO A 130 -1.58 8.80 -2.27
N TRP A 131 -1.07 9.99 -2.58
CA TRP A 131 -1.57 10.83 -3.67
C TRP A 131 -1.61 10.10 -5.02
N SER A 132 -2.68 10.33 -5.77
CA SER A 132 -2.87 9.82 -7.13
C SER A 132 -3.04 10.96 -8.13
N PRO A 133 -2.75 10.74 -9.43
CA PRO A 133 -2.94 11.75 -10.48
C PRO A 133 -4.41 12.11 -10.71
N PHE A 134 -5.33 11.38 -10.10
CA PHE A 134 -6.76 11.63 -10.20
C PHE A 134 -7.29 12.63 -9.15
N GLY A 135 -6.39 13.23 -8.34
CA GLY A 135 -6.74 14.27 -7.38
C GLY A 135 -7.30 13.76 -6.05
N PHE A 136 -7.16 12.48 -5.74
CA PHE A 136 -7.54 11.90 -4.45
C PHE A 136 -6.50 10.94 -3.93
N ASP A 137 -6.48 10.74 -2.62
CA ASP A 137 -5.61 9.77 -1.96
C ASP A 137 -6.18 8.37 -2.04
N GLN A 138 -5.27 7.37 -2.10
CA GLN A 138 -5.61 5.96 -2.26
C GLN A 138 -4.89 5.13 -1.20
N CYS A 139 -5.53 4.08 -0.70
CA CYS A 139 -4.82 3.03 0.03
C CYS A 139 -4.02 2.19 -0.98
N LYS A 140 -2.75 2.54 -1.15
CA LYS A 140 -1.87 1.90 -2.14
C LYS A 140 -1.55 0.45 -1.75
N GLY A 141 -1.27 -0.39 -2.74
CA GLY A 141 -0.77 -1.75 -2.52
C GLY A 141 0.45 -1.78 -1.60
N ARG A 142 1.32 -0.75 -1.68
CA ARG A 142 2.49 -0.58 -0.81
C ARG A 142 2.17 -0.57 0.68
N VAL A 143 1.01 -0.08 1.11
CA VAL A 143 0.59 -0.15 2.51
C VAL A 143 0.67 -1.60 3.00
N TRP A 144 0.12 -2.52 2.25
CA TRP A 144 0.07 -3.94 2.60
C TRP A 144 1.41 -4.64 2.46
N GLU A 145 2.24 -4.24 1.47
CA GLU A 145 3.62 -4.69 1.32
C GLU A 145 4.47 -4.33 2.55
N ILE A 146 4.34 -3.09 3.04
CA ILE A 146 5.05 -2.59 4.22
C ILE A 146 4.61 -3.34 5.48
N LEU A 147 3.30 -3.49 5.69
CA LEU A 147 2.77 -4.21 6.84
C LEU A 147 3.19 -5.68 6.82
N ALA A 148 3.11 -6.35 5.67
CA ALA A 148 3.55 -7.74 5.50
C ALA A 148 5.04 -7.93 5.82
N SER A 149 5.86 -6.93 5.54
CA SER A 149 7.31 -6.92 5.81
C SER A 149 7.66 -6.54 7.26
N ARG A 150 6.68 -6.17 8.09
CA ARG A 150 6.86 -5.65 9.46
C ARG A 150 7.80 -4.44 9.53
N SER A 151 7.91 -3.65 8.46
CA SER A 151 8.47 -2.32 8.50
C SER A 151 7.45 -1.34 9.09
N LEU A 152 7.88 -0.29 9.80
CA LEU A 152 6.95 0.71 10.30
C LEU A 152 6.44 1.58 9.14
N LEU A 153 5.15 1.45 8.83
CA LEU A 153 4.50 2.27 7.81
C LEU A 153 4.35 3.72 8.28
N PHE A 154 4.86 4.64 7.48
CA PHE A 154 4.59 6.06 7.58
C PHE A 154 3.75 6.51 6.40
N GLU A 155 2.59 7.09 6.66
CA GLU A 155 1.70 7.58 5.62
C GLU A 155 1.13 8.95 5.95
N ARG A 156 1.04 9.83 4.94
CA ARG A 156 0.31 11.08 5.09
C ARG A 156 -1.15 10.78 5.43
N LYS A 157 -1.80 11.68 6.18
CA LYS A 157 -3.22 11.56 6.52
C LYS A 157 -4.05 11.18 5.29
N ASN A 158 -4.74 10.03 5.37
CA ASN A 158 -5.43 9.40 4.25
C ASN A 158 -6.66 8.64 4.73
N ILE A 159 -7.84 9.16 4.42
CA ILE A 159 -9.12 8.53 4.81
C ILE A 159 -9.26 7.11 4.23
N ALA A 160 -8.71 6.84 3.05
CA ALA A 160 -8.79 5.51 2.45
C ALA A 160 -8.02 4.46 3.28
N THR A 161 -6.89 4.84 3.87
CA THR A 161 -6.12 3.96 4.77
C THR A 161 -6.76 3.89 6.16
N GLU A 162 -7.30 5.01 6.67
CA GLU A 162 -7.97 5.07 7.98
C GLU A 162 -9.20 4.16 8.08
N ARG A 163 -9.82 3.78 6.96
CA ARG A 163 -10.91 2.79 6.90
C ARG A 163 -10.45 1.38 7.28
N HIS A 164 -9.19 1.09 7.15
CA HIS A 164 -8.61 -0.25 7.35
C HIS A 164 -7.68 -0.31 8.56
N LEU A 165 -6.98 0.80 8.85
CA LEU A 165 -5.89 0.85 9.81
C LEU A 165 -6.07 2.03 10.78
N LYS A 166 -5.58 1.84 12.01
CA LYS A 166 -5.62 2.86 13.06
C LYS A 166 -4.26 3.50 13.23
N SER A 167 -4.18 4.83 13.01
CA SER A 167 -2.96 5.61 13.25
C SER A 167 -2.54 5.56 14.73
N GLY A 168 -1.22 5.51 14.99
CA GLY A 168 -0.63 5.33 16.31
C GLY A 168 -0.72 3.91 16.87
N TYR A 169 -1.41 2.99 16.16
CA TYR A 169 -1.53 1.60 16.53
C TYR A 169 -1.01 0.63 15.46
N HIS A 170 -1.41 0.79 14.18
CA HIS A 170 -0.95 -0.05 13.07
C HIS A 170 0.07 0.64 12.17
N TYR A 171 0.11 1.97 12.17
CA TYR A 171 1.01 2.79 11.37
C TYR A 171 1.15 4.18 11.99
N VAL A 172 2.09 4.97 11.47
CA VAL A 172 2.31 6.36 11.87
C VAL A 172 1.80 7.29 10.77
N GLN A 173 0.88 8.18 11.16
CA GLN A 173 0.37 9.22 10.29
C GLN A 173 1.19 10.49 10.44
N TYR A 174 1.47 11.17 9.32
CA TYR A 174 2.05 12.50 9.30
C TYR A 174 1.18 13.49 8.49
N THR A 175 1.36 14.78 8.73
CA THR A 175 0.57 15.85 8.11
C THR A 175 1.35 16.64 7.06
N ASP A 176 2.60 16.96 7.34
CA ASP A 176 3.49 17.74 6.48
C ASP A 176 4.94 17.21 6.58
N LYS A 177 5.88 17.90 5.96
CA LYS A 177 7.29 17.48 5.88
C LYS A 177 8.01 17.59 7.22
N GLU A 178 7.69 18.62 7.97
CA GLU A 178 8.27 18.91 9.27
C GLU A 178 7.80 17.85 10.29
N ASP A 179 6.51 17.56 10.35
CA ASP A 179 5.94 16.51 11.18
C ASP A 179 6.47 15.12 10.78
N LEU A 180 6.64 14.87 9.46
CA LEU A 180 7.28 13.64 8.99
C LEU A 180 8.70 13.49 9.53
N LEU A 181 9.53 14.54 9.44
CA LEU A 181 10.91 14.50 9.91
C LEU A 181 11.00 14.33 11.43
N GLU A 182 10.17 15.03 12.18
CA GLU A 182 10.11 14.91 13.64
C GLU A 182 9.75 13.48 14.06
N LYS A 183 8.73 12.90 13.44
CA LYS A 183 8.32 11.53 13.73
C LYS A 183 9.36 10.50 13.30
N ILE A 184 10.01 10.68 12.15
CA ILE A 184 11.14 9.80 11.76
C ILE A 184 12.20 9.79 12.84
N ASN A 185 12.63 10.95 13.32
CA ASN A 185 13.65 11.06 14.38
C ASN A 185 13.18 10.34 15.65
N PHE A 186 11.96 10.63 16.10
CA PHE A 186 11.39 10.01 17.29
C PHE A 186 11.40 8.48 17.21
N TYR A 187 10.89 7.89 16.11
CA TYR A 187 10.78 6.43 16.00
C TYR A 187 12.10 5.73 15.69
N LEU A 188 13.10 6.41 15.17
CA LEU A 188 14.45 5.87 15.05
C LEU A 188 15.21 5.88 16.40
N ASP A 189 14.90 6.83 17.27
CA ASP A 189 15.47 6.92 18.62
C ASP A 189 14.69 6.07 19.64
N ASN A 190 13.49 5.59 19.32
CA ASN A 190 12.61 4.83 20.19
C ASN A 190 12.21 3.49 19.57
N ASP A 191 13.14 2.55 19.53
CA ASP A 191 12.98 1.23 18.92
C ASP A 191 11.80 0.43 19.51
N GLU A 192 11.55 0.52 20.81
CA GLU A 192 10.44 -0.17 21.47
C GLU A 192 9.09 0.25 20.86
N GLU A 193 8.87 1.56 20.78
CA GLU A 193 7.61 2.11 20.26
C GLU A 193 7.48 1.86 18.75
N ARG A 194 8.59 1.95 18.00
CA ARG A 194 8.65 1.60 16.58
C ARG A 194 8.23 0.15 16.34
N LEU A 195 8.82 -0.78 17.09
CA LEU A 195 8.55 -2.21 16.99
C LEU A 195 7.12 -2.55 17.45
N ARG A 196 6.61 -1.88 18.48
CA ARG A 196 5.24 -2.04 18.93
C ARG A 196 4.23 -1.77 17.80
N ILE A 197 4.37 -0.62 17.13
CA ILE A 197 3.42 -0.22 16.07
C ILE A 197 3.61 -1.10 14.83
N SER A 198 4.85 -1.37 14.41
CA SER A 198 5.10 -2.20 13.23
C SER A 198 4.63 -3.64 13.43
N THR A 199 4.74 -4.18 14.64
CA THR A 199 4.21 -5.51 14.98
C THR A 199 2.68 -5.52 14.95
N ASN A 200 2.02 -4.53 15.53
CA ASN A 200 0.56 -4.43 15.47
C ASN A 200 0.06 -4.34 14.00
N GLY A 201 0.76 -3.57 13.17
CA GLY A 201 0.45 -3.48 11.74
C GLY A 201 0.62 -4.81 11.02
N TYR A 202 1.70 -5.54 11.32
CA TYR A 202 1.95 -6.87 10.77
C TYR A 202 0.89 -7.90 11.22
N GLU A 203 0.50 -7.91 12.49
CA GLU A 203 -0.53 -8.84 12.98
C GLU A 203 -1.91 -8.55 12.35
N GLU A 204 -2.28 -7.27 12.16
CA GLU A 204 -3.48 -6.90 11.39
C GLU A 204 -3.43 -7.46 9.97
N TYR A 205 -2.27 -7.33 9.28
CA TYR A 205 -2.09 -7.91 7.96
C TYR A 205 -2.22 -9.43 7.98
N LYS A 206 -1.48 -10.08 8.87
CA LYS A 206 -1.38 -11.53 8.99
C LYS A 206 -2.72 -12.19 9.33
N GLU A 207 -3.52 -11.59 10.18
CA GLU A 207 -4.80 -12.15 10.61
C GLU A 207 -5.94 -11.83 9.65
N ASN A 208 -5.97 -10.60 9.12
CA ASN A 208 -7.15 -10.08 8.44
C ASN A 208 -6.94 -9.72 6.97
N ARG A 209 -5.68 -9.60 6.49
CA ARG A 209 -5.37 -9.01 5.17
C ARG A 209 -4.43 -9.85 4.31
N ASN A 210 -4.01 -11.02 4.76
CA ASN A 210 -3.15 -11.91 3.98
C ASN A 210 -3.84 -12.45 2.71
N SER A 211 -3.08 -13.04 1.81
CA SER A 211 -3.60 -13.55 0.54
C SER A 211 -4.60 -14.68 0.73
N THR A 212 -4.45 -15.50 1.77
CA THR A 212 -5.39 -16.59 2.07
C THR A 212 -6.77 -16.04 2.46
N VAL A 213 -6.82 -15.02 3.31
CA VAL A 213 -8.07 -14.34 3.69
C VAL A 213 -8.70 -13.65 2.48
N PHE A 214 -7.89 -12.98 1.65
CA PHE A 214 -8.36 -12.38 0.41
C PHE A 214 -9.08 -13.41 -0.48
N TRP A 215 -8.41 -14.51 -0.81
CA TRP A 215 -8.98 -15.51 -1.71
C TRP A 215 -10.16 -16.26 -1.10
N LYS A 216 -10.18 -16.51 0.21
CA LYS A 216 -11.37 -17.05 0.89
C LYS A 216 -12.57 -16.12 0.76
N THR A 217 -12.37 -14.81 0.94
CA THR A 217 -13.42 -13.80 0.78
C THR A 217 -13.97 -13.77 -0.65
N VAL A 218 -13.06 -13.74 -1.63
CA VAL A 218 -13.41 -13.72 -3.06
C VAL A 218 -14.17 -14.99 -3.46
N LEU A 219 -13.64 -16.17 -3.13
CA LEU A 219 -14.24 -17.44 -3.52
C LEU A 219 -15.56 -17.72 -2.80
N GLY A 220 -15.71 -17.24 -1.57
CA GLY A 220 -16.97 -17.35 -0.82
C GLY A 220 -18.09 -16.47 -1.37
N SER A 221 -17.78 -15.54 -2.29
CA SER A 221 -18.74 -14.61 -2.93
C SER A 221 -19.17 -15.05 -4.34
N LEU A 222 -18.64 -16.16 -4.85
CA LEU A 222 -18.94 -16.74 -6.18
C LEU A 222 -20.03 -17.82 -6.13
#